data_95f750226f112494da71efbea0872fba
#
_entry.id   95f750226f112494da71efbea0872fba
#
_cell.length_a   1.000
_cell.length_b   1.000
_cell.length_c   1.000
_cell.angle_alpha   90.00
_cell.angle_beta   90.00
_cell.angle_gamma   90.00
#
_symmetry.space_group_name_H-M   'P 1'
#
loop_
_entity.id
_entity.type
_entity.pdbx_description
1 polymer ?
#
loop_
_entity_poly.entity_id
_entity_poly.type
_entity_poly.pdbx_seq_one_letter_code
_entity_poly.pdbx_strand_id
1 'polypeptide(L)'
;MEDWLRGLAPIFDLPMSSFTRGDYQQVNLLANGFHFAPALCFEIAFPRQIRQNLYEDTDFIITVSNDAWFGHSHGPAQHLEIAQVRAKEFGLPVMRSTNNGITAFINADGEIKSRLPQFETGVLSDEIQRVSGTTPYRYIGDLGPWVLTVLAFIIAIRLNRTK
;
A
#
# COMPACT_ATOMS: atom_id res chain seq x y z
N MET A 1 20.14 -15.10 -5.27
CA MET A 1 19.14 -16.17 -5.01
C MET A 1 18.07 -16.22 -6.11
N GLU A 2 17.58 -15.08 -6.58
CA GLU A 2 16.61 -15.01 -7.69
C GLU A 2 17.12 -15.60 -9.01
N ASP A 3 18.36 -15.31 -9.38
CA ASP A 3 18.93 -15.75 -10.67
C ASP A 3 19.04 -17.27 -10.74
N TRP A 4 19.29 -17.94 -9.62
CA TRP A 4 19.29 -19.40 -9.53
C TRP A 4 17.90 -19.99 -9.74
N LEU A 5 16.86 -19.37 -9.13
CA LEU A 5 15.46 -19.78 -9.32
C LEU A 5 14.99 -19.54 -10.77
N ARG A 6 15.44 -18.46 -11.41
CA ARG A 6 15.17 -18.19 -12.83
C ARG A 6 15.77 -19.27 -13.75
N GLY A 7 16.94 -19.83 -13.39
CA GLY A 7 17.55 -20.95 -14.11
C GLY A 7 16.74 -22.25 -14.06
N LEU A 8 15.87 -22.42 -13.06
CA LEU A 8 14.98 -23.58 -12.93
C LEU A 8 13.60 -23.38 -13.58
N ALA A 9 13.21 -22.16 -13.92
CA ALA A 9 11.90 -21.85 -14.47
C ALA A 9 11.56 -22.63 -15.75
N PRO A 10 12.49 -22.84 -16.71
CA PRO A 10 12.22 -23.64 -17.90
C PRO A 10 11.91 -25.10 -17.61
N ILE A 11 12.40 -25.64 -16.46
CA ILE A 11 12.17 -27.05 -16.05
C ILE A 11 10.72 -27.24 -15.59
N PHE A 12 10.10 -26.17 -15.07
CA PHE A 12 8.72 -26.21 -14.55
C PHE A 12 7.69 -25.58 -15.50
N ASP A 13 8.09 -25.23 -16.73
CA ASP A 13 7.22 -24.59 -17.74
C ASP A 13 6.47 -23.35 -17.20
N LEU A 14 7.12 -22.57 -16.29
CA LEU A 14 6.56 -21.38 -15.70
C LEU A 14 6.72 -20.19 -16.67
N PRO A 15 5.63 -19.50 -17.02
CA PRO A 15 5.72 -18.30 -17.84
C PRO A 15 6.41 -17.18 -17.02
N MET A 16 7.72 -17.05 -17.21
CA MET A 16 8.52 -15.99 -16.58
C MET A 16 8.52 -14.75 -17.46
N SER A 17 7.81 -13.72 -17.06
CA SER A 17 7.96 -12.42 -17.65
C SER A 17 9.29 -11.81 -17.21
N SER A 18 10.16 -11.45 -18.17
CA SER A 18 11.44 -10.79 -17.91
C SER A 18 11.25 -9.28 -17.74
N PHE A 19 10.67 -8.85 -16.63
CA PHE A 19 10.65 -7.43 -16.29
C PHE A 19 11.93 -7.03 -15.57
N THR A 20 12.49 -5.89 -15.97
CA THR A 20 13.57 -5.27 -15.19
C THR A 20 12.97 -4.62 -13.95
N ARG A 21 13.48 -5.00 -12.79
CA ARG A 21 13.06 -4.38 -11.53
C ARG A 21 13.58 -2.95 -11.46
N GLY A 22 12.73 -2.02 -11.07
CA GLY A 22 13.15 -0.66 -10.71
C GLY A 22 13.84 -0.60 -9.35
N ASP A 23 14.31 0.58 -9.00
CA ASP A 23 14.88 0.84 -7.67
C ASP A 23 13.81 0.73 -6.59
N TYR A 24 14.23 0.35 -5.39
CA TYR A 24 13.31 0.23 -4.26
C TYR A 24 12.75 1.59 -3.81
N GLN A 25 13.56 2.63 -3.93
CA GLN A 25 13.13 4.01 -3.73
C GLN A 25 12.86 4.66 -5.08
N GLN A 26 11.64 5.13 -5.26
CA GLN A 26 11.16 5.76 -6.48
C GLN A 26 10.91 7.25 -6.24
N VAL A 27 11.18 8.07 -7.23
CA VAL A 27 10.74 9.46 -7.20
C VAL A 27 9.22 9.54 -7.33
N ASN A 28 8.60 10.50 -6.66
CA ASN A 28 7.17 10.70 -6.83
C ASN A 28 6.84 11.20 -8.24
N LEU A 29 5.70 10.80 -8.75
CA LEU A 29 5.18 11.30 -10.01
C LEU A 29 4.70 12.73 -9.80
N LEU A 30 5.07 13.64 -10.71
CA LEU A 30 4.62 15.02 -10.68
C LEU A 30 3.51 15.22 -11.72
N ALA A 31 2.34 15.64 -11.26
CA ALA A 31 1.23 15.98 -12.13
C ALA A 31 0.48 17.19 -11.56
N ASN A 32 0.28 18.20 -12.40
CA ASN A 32 -0.43 19.44 -12.07
C ASN A 32 0.05 20.12 -10.76
N GLY A 33 1.36 20.04 -10.48
CA GLY A 33 1.97 20.63 -9.29
C GLY A 33 1.82 19.81 -8.01
N PHE A 34 1.29 18.59 -8.09
CA PHE A 34 1.15 17.66 -6.96
C PHE A 34 2.08 16.46 -7.12
N HIS A 35 2.56 15.94 -5.99
CA HIS A 35 3.43 14.79 -5.91
C HIS A 35 2.66 13.54 -5.50
N PHE A 36 2.74 12.50 -6.34
CA PHE A 36 2.07 11.22 -6.15
C PHE A 36 3.08 10.12 -5.88
N ALA A 37 2.98 9.46 -4.74
CA ALA A 37 3.73 8.24 -4.48
C ALA A 37 3.06 7.06 -5.21
N PRO A 38 3.73 6.45 -6.21
CA PRO A 38 3.16 5.33 -6.94
C PRO A 38 3.25 4.03 -6.14
N ALA A 39 2.21 3.20 -6.26
CA ALA A 39 2.18 1.83 -5.77
C ALA A 39 1.52 0.94 -6.81
N LEU A 40 2.27 0.03 -7.41
CA LEU A 40 1.75 -0.85 -8.44
C LEU A 40 1.16 -2.12 -7.82
N CYS A 41 -0.14 -2.32 -8.01
CA CYS A 41 -0.86 -3.51 -7.62
C CYS A 41 -0.61 -3.87 -6.15
N PHE A 42 -0.03 -5.03 -5.88
CA PHE A 42 0.20 -5.54 -4.53
C PHE A 42 1.28 -4.78 -3.74
N GLU A 43 2.01 -3.86 -4.33
CA GLU A 43 2.98 -3.01 -3.61
C GLU A 43 2.30 -2.21 -2.48
N ILE A 44 1.03 -1.84 -2.64
CA ILE A 44 0.25 -1.16 -1.60
C ILE A 44 0.15 -1.97 -0.30
N ALA A 45 0.36 -3.28 -0.35
CA ALA A 45 0.35 -4.16 0.82
C ALA A 45 1.63 -4.07 1.68
N PHE A 46 2.69 -3.45 1.16
CA PHE A 46 3.99 -3.36 1.85
C PHE A 46 4.22 -1.97 2.45
N PRO A 47 3.80 -1.73 3.71
CA PRO A 47 3.86 -0.40 4.32
C PRO A 47 5.29 0.16 4.39
N ARG A 48 6.29 -0.68 4.61
CA ARG A 48 7.70 -0.24 4.65
C ARG A 48 8.17 0.32 3.33
N GLN A 49 7.79 -0.33 2.20
CA GLN A 49 8.13 0.12 0.87
C GLN A 49 7.42 1.44 0.56
N ILE A 50 6.12 1.50 0.81
CA ILE A 50 5.37 2.76 0.61
C ILE A 50 6.00 3.88 1.44
N ARG A 51 6.26 3.65 2.73
CA ARG A 51 6.85 4.66 3.61
C ARG A 51 8.18 5.21 3.10
N GLN A 52 9.03 4.38 2.50
CA GLN A 52 10.32 4.82 1.95
C GLN A 52 10.18 5.66 0.67
N ASN A 53 9.03 5.59 0.03
CA ASN A 53 8.67 6.38 -1.16
C ASN A 53 7.80 7.60 -0.83
N LEU A 54 7.61 7.91 0.46
CA LEU A 54 6.93 9.13 0.91
C LEU A 54 7.95 10.18 1.29
N TYR A 55 7.94 11.29 0.58
CA TYR A 55 8.78 12.47 0.84
C TYR A 55 7.96 13.55 1.54
N GLU A 56 8.62 14.59 2.04
CA GLU A 56 7.94 15.70 2.74
C GLU A 56 6.86 16.38 1.90
N ASP A 57 7.09 16.44 0.59
CA ASP A 57 6.22 17.05 -0.41
C ASP A 57 5.24 16.06 -1.06
N THR A 58 5.19 14.81 -0.62
CA THR A 58 4.20 13.83 -1.13
C THR A 58 2.79 14.24 -0.72
N ASP A 59 1.93 14.45 -1.72
CA ASP A 59 0.55 14.89 -1.52
C ASP A 59 -0.44 13.73 -1.48
N PHE A 60 -0.22 12.73 -2.33
CA PHE A 60 -1.16 11.62 -2.54
C PHE A 60 -0.42 10.30 -2.77
N ILE A 61 -1.13 9.19 -2.53
CA ILE A 61 -0.72 7.87 -2.99
C ILE A 61 -1.60 7.51 -4.19
N ILE A 62 -0.98 7.02 -5.27
CA ILE A 62 -1.71 6.49 -6.42
C ILE A 62 -1.40 5.01 -6.58
N THR A 63 -2.45 4.19 -6.68
CA THR A 63 -2.28 2.75 -6.94
C THR A 63 -3.08 2.32 -8.17
N VAL A 64 -2.42 1.59 -9.04
CA VAL A 64 -3.03 0.96 -10.21
C VAL A 64 -2.88 -0.55 -10.10
N SER A 65 -3.95 -1.29 -10.32
CA SER A 65 -3.97 -2.72 -10.08
C SER A 65 -4.78 -3.51 -11.10
N ASN A 66 -4.30 -4.71 -11.37
CA ASN A 66 -5.08 -5.72 -12.06
C ASN A 66 -5.55 -6.76 -11.04
N ASP A 67 -6.79 -6.62 -10.59
CA ASP A 67 -7.40 -7.51 -9.61
C ASP A 67 -8.12 -8.71 -10.25
N ALA A 68 -7.95 -8.94 -11.57
CA ALA A 68 -8.60 -10.05 -12.29
C ALA A 68 -8.27 -11.44 -11.71
N TRP A 69 -7.10 -11.60 -11.11
CA TRP A 69 -6.65 -12.82 -10.45
C TRP A 69 -7.57 -13.28 -9.31
N PHE A 70 -8.23 -12.33 -8.67
CA PHE A 70 -9.07 -12.61 -7.51
C PHE A 70 -10.48 -13.07 -7.90
N GLY A 71 -10.92 -12.81 -9.16
CA GLY A 71 -12.26 -13.15 -9.63
C GLY A 71 -13.35 -12.61 -8.69
N HIS A 72 -14.33 -13.45 -8.38
CA HIS A 72 -15.44 -13.15 -7.46
C HIS A 72 -15.12 -13.44 -5.98
N SER A 73 -13.86 -13.64 -5.63
CA SER A 73 -13.46 -13.85 -4.24
C SER A 73 -13.52 -12.56 -3.40
N HIS A 74 -13.20 -12.66 -2.12
CA HIS A 74 -13.05 -11.49 -1.25
C HIS A 74 -11.76 -10.70 -1.50
N GLY A 75 -10.87 -11.18 -2.36
CA GLY A 75 -9.57 -10.56 -2.65
C GLY A 75 -9.63 -9.09 -3.03
N PRO A 76 -10.49 -8.65 -3.97
CA PRO A 76 -10.60 -7.24 -4.34
C PRO A 76 -11.05 -6.33 -3.19
N ALA A 77 -11.96 -6.82 -2.33
CA ALA A 77 -12.40 -6.07 -1.16
C ALA A 77 -11.26 -5.92 -0.13
N GLN A 78 -10.55 -7.01 0.17
CA GLN A 78 -9.38 -6.98 1.05
C GLN A 78 -8.26 -6.08 0.50
N HIS A 79 -8.05 -6.08 -0.81
CA HIS A 79 -7.06 -5.23 -1.45
C HIS A 79 -7.45 -3.73 -1.36
N LEU A 80 -8.75 -3.40 -1.42
CA LEU A 80 -9.25 -2.07 -1.14
C LEU A 80 -9.05 -1.69 0.33
N GLU A 81 -9.37 -2.58 1.28
CA GLU A 81 -9.16 -2.35 2.72
C GLU A 81 -7.69 -2.09 3.04
N ILE A 82 -6.76 -2.79 2.39
CA ILE A 82 -5.33 -2.50 2.51
C ILE A 82 -5.03 -1.06 2.09
N ALA A 83 -5.60 -0.58 0.98
CA ALA A 83 -5.42 0.80 0.53
C ALA A 83 -6.00 1.81 1.53
N GLN A 84 -7.15 1.51 2.15
CA GLN A 84 -7.74 2.33 3.22
C GLN A 84 -6.82 2.41 4.45
N VAL A 85 -6.24 1.27 4.84
CA VAL A 85 -5.26 1.23 5.94
C VAL A 85 -4.02 2.08 5.59
N ARG A 86 -3.51 1.99 4.35
CA ARG A 86 -2.38 2.83 3.90
C ARG A 86 -2.71 4.32 3.98
N ALA A 87 -3.91 4.73 3.53
CA ALA A 87 -4.34 6.12 3.64
C ALA A 87 -4.26 6.61 5.09
N LYS A 88 -4.83 5.85 6.02
CA LYS A 88 -4.86 6.19 7.44
C LYS A 88 -3.50 6.14 8.13
N GLU A 89 -2.67 5.14 7.82
CA GLU A 89 -1.33 5.01 8.39
C GLU A 89 -0.41 6.17 8.01
N PHE A 90 -0.51 6.65 6.79
CA PHE A 90 0.35 7.72 6.30
C PHE A 90 -0.29 9.11 6.35
N GLY A 91 -1.60 9.19 6.64
CA GLY A 91 -2.33 10.45 6.65
C GLY A 91 -2.39 11.07 5.25
N LEU A 92 -2.39 10.26 4.20
CA LEU A 92 -2.42 10.69 2.81
C LEU A 92 -3.61 10.08 2.08
N PRO A 93 -4.34 10.86 1.26
CA PRO A 93 -5.39 10.30 0.43
C PRO A 93 -4.82 9.33 -0.61
N VAL A 94 -5.64 8.31 -0.96
CA VAL A 94 -5.28 7.30 -1.95
C VAL A 94 -6.23 7.36 -3.14
N MET A 95 -5.66 7.46 -4.34
CA MET A 95 -6.36 7.30 -5.60
C MET A 95 -6.11 5.88 -6.11
N ARG A 96 -7.16 5.07 -6.17
CA ARG A 96 -7.06 3.69 -6.60
C ARG A 96 -7.79 3.47 -7.91
N SER A 97 -7.07 2.96 -8.91
CA SER A 97 -7.63 2.54 -10.21
C SER A 97 -7.39 1.05 -10.41
N THR A 98 -8.42 0.33 -10.81
CA THR A 98 -8.35 -1.11 -11.06
C THR A 98 -9.09 -1.46 -12.34
N ASN A 99 -8.69 -2.57 -12.99
CA ASN A 99 -9.46 -3.07 -14.13
C ASN A 99 -10.70 -3.88 -13.70
N ASN A 100 -10.57 -4.90 -12.84
CA ASN A 100 -11.67 -5.77 -12.40
C ASN A 100 -11.95 -5.68 -10.89
N GLY A 101 -11.19 -4.87 -10.17
CA GLY A 101 -11.37 -4.66 -8.75
C GLY A 101 -12.27 -3.47 -8.44
N ILE A 102 -12.06 -2.88 -7.27
CA ILE A 102 -12.83 -1.71 -6.82
C ILE A 102 -11.99 -0.46 -6.99
N THR A 103 -12.35 0.37 -7.96
CA THR A 103 -11.78 1.71 -8.17
C THR A 103 -12.38 2.67 -7.13
N ALA A 104 -11.54 3.47 -6.46
CA ALA A 104 -12.01 4.33 -5.39
C ALA A 104 -11.10 5.55 -5.16
N PHE A 105 -11.70 6.62 -4.63
CA PHE A 105 -11.02 7.69 -3.93
C PHE A 105 -11.16 7.47 -2.43
N ILE A 106 -10.06 7.53 -1.71
CA ILE A 106 -9.98 7.25 -0.27
C ILE A 106 -9.37 8.48 0.41
N ASN A 107 -10.04 9.02 1.40
CA ASN A 107 -9.55 10.13 2.19
C ASN A 107 -8.37 9.73 3.10
N ALA A 108 -7.65 10.71 3.61
CA ALA A 108 -6.49 10.48 4.47
C ALA A 108 -6.79 9.77 5.81
N ASP A 109 -8.04 9.76 6.23
CA ASP A 109 -8.52 9.01 7.40
C ASP A 109 -8.87 7.54 7.09
N GLY A 110 -8.76 7.14 5.81
CA GLY A 110 -9.08 5.80 5.32
C GLY A 110 -10.54 5.61 4.92
N GLU A 111 -11.39 6.64 5.00
CA GLU A 111 -12.77 6.54 4.55
C GLU A 111 -12.86 6.58 3.03
N ILE A 112 -13.70 5.71 2.46
CA ILE A 112 -13.99 5.72 1.03
C ILE A 112 -14.87 6.92 0.72
N LYS A 113 -14.34 7.88 -0.04
CA LYS A 113 -15.10 9.04 -0.49
C LYS A 113 -16.06 8.68 -1.62
N SER A 114 -15.56 7.96 -2.61
CA SER A 114 -16.33 7.47 -3.75
C SER A 114 -15.72 6.21 -4.34
N ARG A 115 -16.54 5.38 -4.97
CA ARG A 115 -16.08 4.14 -5.61
C ARG A 115 -16.97 3.76 -6.79
N LEU A 116 -16.39 2.98 -7.72
CA LEU A 116 -17.15 2.24 -8.73
C LEU A 116 -17.47 0.84 -8.23
N PRO A 117 -18.61 0.29 -8.65
CA PRO A 117 -18.90 -1.14 -8.46
C PRO A 117 -17.84 -2.01 -9.12
N GLN A 118 -17.60 -3.19 -8.58
CA GLN A 118 -16.73 -4.19 -9.17
C GLN A 118 -17.35 -4.73 -10.47
N PHE A 119 -16.50 -5.06 -11.45
CA PHE A 119 -16.88 -5.60 -12.77
C PHE A 119 -17.67 -4.64 -13.67
N GLU A 120 -17.81 -3.39 -13.31
CA GLU A 120 -18.41 -2.37 -14.16
C GLU A 120 -17.33 -1.49 -14.80
N THR A 121 -17.45 -1.28 -16.11
CA THR A 121 -16.59 -0.35 -16.83
C THR A 121 -17.09 1.07 -16.62
N GLY A 122 -16.26 1.95 -16.10
CA GLY A 122 -16.64 3.33 -15.85
C GLY A 122 -15.44 4.22 -15.57
N VAL A 123 -15.71 5.52 -15.54
CA VAL A 123 -14.77 6.55 -15.10
C VAL A 123 -15.30 7.15 -13.80
N LEU A 124 -14.47 7.12 -12.77
CA LEU A 124 -14.74 7.77 -11.49
C LEU A 124 -14.03 9.13 -11.50
N SER A 125 -14.81 10.20 -11.35
CA SER A 125 -14.28 11.55 -11.18
C SER A 125 -14.75 12.11 -9.86
N ASP A 126 -13.80 12.59 -9.05
CA ASP A 126 -14.09 13.20 -7.75
C ASP A 126 -13.01 14.22 -7.40
N GLU A 127 -13.31 15.12 -6.49
CA GLU A 127 -12.37 16.05 -5.91
C GLU A 127 -11.76 15.46 -4.64
N ILE A 128 -10.44 15.35 -4.57
CA ILE A 128 -9.74 14.91 -3.37
C ILE A 128 -8.92 16.06 -2.80
N GLN A 129 -9.00 16.25 -1.48
CA GLN A 129 -8.31 17.34 -0.83
C GLN A 129 -6.91 16.94 -0.40
N ARG A 130 -5.94 17.78 -0.69
CA ARG A 130 -4.62 17.72 -0.10
C ARG A 130 -4.72 17.90 1.42
N VAL A 131 -4.01 17.06 2.17
CA VAL A 131 -3.96 17.13 3.62
C VAL A 131 -2.58 17.61 4.05
N SER A 132 -2.55 18.53 5.02
CA SER A 132 -1.32 18.95 5.68
C SER A 132 -1.13 18.20 6.99
N GLY A 133 0.11 17.89 7.33
CA GLY A 133 0.46 17.14 8.53
C GLY A 133 0.98 15.75 8.21
N THR A 134 1.18 14.96 9.26
CA THR A 134 1.75 13.63 9.14
C THR A 134 1.34 12.78 10.33
N THR A 135 1.40 11.47 10.16
CA THR A 135 1.05 10.52 11.22
C THR A 135 2.30 10.07 11.98
N PRO A 136 2.17 9.63 13.24
CA PRO A 136 3.28 9.00 13.94
C PRO A 136 3.89 7.82 13.19
N TYR A 137 3.06 7.02 12.52
CA TYR A 137 3.53 5.87 11.75
C TYR A 137 4.44 6.26 10.58
N ARG A 138 4.19 7.39 9.92
CA ARG A 138 5.04 7.89 8.84
C ARG A 138 6.47 8.15 9.34
N TYR A 139 6.65 8.61 10.60
CA TYR A 139 7.96 8.84 11.20
C TYR A 139 8.60 7.56 11.75
N ILE A 140 7.91 6.87 12.64
CA ILE A 140 8.49 5.77 13.42
C ILE A 140 8.29 4.40 12.77
N GLY A 141 7.32 4.26 11.84
CA GLY A 141 6.98 2.99 11.21
C GLY A 141 6.73 1.90 12.25
N ASP A 142 7.25 0.70 11.96
CA ASP A 142 7.08 -0.47 12.82
C ASP A 142 7.87 -0.42 14.13
N LEU A 143 8.73 0.58 14.33
CA LEU A 143 9.52 0.69 15.56
C LEU A 143 8.63 0.85 16.79
N GLY A 144 7.54 1.61 16.69
CA GLY A 144 6.59 1.82 17.79
C GLY A 144 5.99 0.52 18.32
N PRO A 145 5.31 -0.30 17.51
CA PRO A 145 4.81 -1.61 17.90
C PRO A 145 5.89 -2.53 18.49
N TRP A 146 7.08 -2.56 17.91
CA TRP A 146 8.19 -3.38 18.43
C TRP A 146 8.61 -2.95 19.83
N VAL A 147 8.78 -1.65 20.07
CA VAL A 147 9.13 -1.12 21.40
C VAL A 147 8.05 -1.48 22.41
N LEU A 148 6.76 -1.29 22.08
CA LEU A 148 5.65 -1.64 22.96
C LEU A 148 5.63 -3.15 23.27
N THR A 149 5.88 -3.99 22.29
CA THR A 149 5.95 -5.45 22.46
C THR A 149 7.07 -5.82 23.42
N VAL A 150 8.26 -5.29 23.23
CA VAL A 150 9.41 -5.56 24.12
C VAL A 150 9.13 -5.09 25.55
N LEU A 151 8.56 -3.90 25.72
CA LEU A 151 8.19 -3.39 27.04
C LEU A 151 7.14 -4.27 27.71
N ALA A 152 6.11 -4.71 26.99
CA ALA A 152 5.09 -5.61 27.51
C ALA A 152 5.69 -6.94 27.98
N PHE A 153 6.63 -7.50 27.21
CA PHE A 153 7.37 -8.72 27.61
C PHE A 153 8.19 -8.51 28.88
N ILE A 154 8.93 -7.41 28.99
CA ILE A 154 9.73 -7.09 30.18
C ILE A 154 8.82 -6.96 31.41
N ILE A 155 7.69 -6.26 31.30
CA ILE A 155 6.72 -6.11 32.38
C ILE A 155 6.15 -7.48 32.79
N ALA A 156 5.75 -8.30 31.85
CA ALA A 156 5.21 -9.62 32.11
C ALA A 156 6.22 -10.54 32.87
N ILE A 157 7.47 -10.52 32.45
CA ILE A 157 8.56 -11.29 33.12
C ILE A 157 8.76 -10.78 34.55
N ARG A 158 8.77 -9.47 34.78
CA ARG A 158 8.94 -8.91 36.12
C ARG A 158 7.80 -9.28 37.05
N LEU A 159 6.55 -9.14 36.56
CA LEU A 159 5.36 -9.49 37.37
C LEU A 159 5.29 -11.00 37.70
N ASN A 160 5.79 -11.85 36.82
CA ASN A 160 5.83 -13.30 37.07
C ASN A 160 6.92 -13.71 38.08
N ARG A 161 8.02 -12.93 38.20
CA ARG A 161 9.09 -13.19 39.18
C ARG A 161 8.75 -12.69 40.58
N THR A 162 7.74 -11.87 40.75
CA THR A 162 7.29 -11.35 42.07
C THR A 162 6.20 -12.19 42.71
N LYS A 163 5.74 -13.24 42.05
CA LYS A 163 4.89 -14.29 42.59
C LYS A 163 5.72 -15.51 42.97
#